data_647ea5c5179dc85883f1a9eb3d5b3d5d
#
_entry.id   647ea5c5179dc85883f1a9eb3d5b3d5d
#
_cell.length_a   1.000
_cell.length_b   1.000
_cell.length_c   1.000
_cell.angle_alpha   90.00
_cell.angle_beta   90.00
_cell.angle_gamma   90.00
#
_symmetry.space_group_name_H-M   'P 1'
#
loop_
_entity.id
_entity.type
_entity.pdbx_description
1 polymer ?
#
loop_
_entity_poly.entity_id
_entity_poly.type
_entity_poly.pdbx_seq_one_letter_code
_entity_poly.pdbx_strand_id
1 'polypeptide(L)'
;MNWETVATSMLTSGGILFGAYKFWFQRRLEDHKLALQNNGKLFELELKTLQEFGVISQDILRSDLGVAKHLSDEEVFIIKAYENEENLERFFQQSTHAMNDTVINLFEKLITSYKDLQDKSKPYQSKNTTYCMGKYSCYDNLPPNVIEFAKDCREQTKRAYKTYKQEVFKKAGR
;
A
#
# COMPACT_ATOMS: atom_id res chain seq x y z
N MET A 1 -31.03 10.75 -67.18
CA MET A 1 -30.54 10.57 -65.80
C MET A 1 -30.16 11.97 -65.32
N ASN A 2 -30.95 12.53 -64.38
CA ASN A 2 -30.77 13.93 -63.95
C ASN A 2 -29.52 14.04 -63.06
N TRP A 3 -28.53 14.73 -63.55
CA TRP A 3 -27.24 14.94 -62.92
C TRP A 3 -27.36 15.62 -61.52
N GLU A 4 -28.39 16.47 -61.35
CA GLU A 4 -28.71 17.10 -60.08
C GLU A 4 -29.13 16.12 -59.00
N THR A 5 -29.85 15.03 -59.33
CA THR A 5 -30.25 13.99 -58.39
C THR A 5 -29.09 13.17 -57.90
N VAL A 6 -28.07 12.92 -58.73
CA VAL A 6 -26.88 12.19 -58.38
C VAL A 6 -25.98 13.06 -57.44
N ALA A 7 -25.84 14.35 -57.72
CA ALA A 7 -25.05 15.23 -56.91
C ALA A 7 -25.67 15.46 -55.50
N THR A 8 -27.00 15.58 -55.41
CA THR A 8 -27.69 15.70 -54.12
C THR A 8 -27.62 14.41 -53.28
N SER A 9 -27.70 13.26 -53.93
CA SER A 9 -27.57 11.95 -53.24
C SER A 9 -26.15 11.68 -52.71
N MET A 10 -25.13 12.15 -53.41
CA MET A 10 -23.74 12.06 -52.94
C MET A 10 -23.43 12.99 -51.77
N LEU A 11 -24.00 14.22 -51.78
CA LEU A 11 -23.81 15.16 -50.72
C LEU A 11 -24.54 14.74 -49.44
N THR A 12 -25.72 14.17 -49.53
CA THR A 12 -26.49 13.69 -48.35
C THR A 12 -25.86 12.44 -47.73
N SER A 13 -25.41 11.45 -48.56
CA SER A 13 -24.74 10.27 -48.03
C SER A 13 -23.35 10.55 -47.46
N GLY A 14 -22.58 11.46 -48.04
CA GLY A 14 -21.31 11.94 -47.51
C GLY A 14 -21.46 12.65 -46.16
N GLY A 15 -22.50 13.50 -46.00
CA GLY A 15 -22.81 14.19 -44.76
C GLY A 15 -23.18 13.25 -43.63
N ILE A 16 -23.98 12.22 -43.92
CA ILE A 16 -24.39 11.21 -42.92
C ILE A 16 -23.19 10.36 -42.46
N LEU A 17 -22.36 9.90 -43.41
CA LEU A 17 -21.16 9.15 -43.11
C LEU A 17 -20.14 9.97 -42.29
N PHE A 18 -19.95 11.24 -42.65
CA PHE A 18 -19.06 12.14 -41.91
C PHE A 18 -19.60 12.43 -40.49
N GLY A 19 -20.90 12.63 -40.35
CA GLY A 19 -21.55 12.83 -39.07
C GLY A 19 -21.44 11.58 -38.17
N ALA A 20 -21.68 10.40 -38.70
CA ALA A 20 -21.53 9.14 -37.99
C ALA A 20 -20.07 8.87 -37.57
N TYR A 21 -19.11 9.13 -38.47
CA TYR A 21 -17.68 9.00 -38.18
C TYR A 21 -17.24 10.00 -37.08
N LYS A 22 -17.66 11.26 -37.17
CA LYS A 22 -17.36 12.28 -36.16
C LYS A 22 -17.93 11.92 -34.80
N PHE A 23 -19.17 11.44 -34.75
CA PHE A 23 -19.83 11.01 -33.51
C PHE A 23 -19.12 9.81 -32.88
N TRP A 24 -18.79 8.79 -33.68
CA TRP A 24 -18.07 7.60 -33.23
C TRP A 24 -16.66 7.93 -32.72
N PHE A 25 -15.95 8.81 -33.42
CA PHE A 25 -14.62 9.25 -33.04
C PHE A 25 -14.64 10.09 -31.76
N GLN A 26 -15.61 11.00 -31.61
CA GLN A 26 -15.78 11.78 -30.37
C GLN A 26 -16.06 10.88 -29.18
N ARG A 27 -16.97 9.91 -29.33
CA ARG A 27 -17.29 8.98 -28.26
C ARG A 27 -16.07 8.15 -27.84
N ARG A 28 -15.30 7.69 -28.78
CA ARG A 28 -14.06 6.92 -28.49
C ARG A 28 -12.99 7.78 -27.81
N LEU A 29 -12.91 9.05 -28.17
CA LEU A 29 -12.02 10.02 -27.53
C LEU A 29 -12.46 10.32 -26.07
N GLU A 30 -13.76 10.43 -25.83
CA GLU A 30 -14.31 10.62 -24.49
C GLU A 30 -14.09 9.40 -23.60
N ASP A 31 -14.32 8.19 -24.12
CA ASP A 31 -14.03 6.94 -23.41
C ASP A 31 -12.55 6.82 -23.05
N HIS A 32 -11.66 7.20 -23.99
CA HIS A 32 -10.22 7.21 -23.75
C HIS A 32 -9.79 8.25 -22.70
N LYS A 33 -10.37 9.44 -22.72
CA LYS A 33 -10.14 10.49 -21.71
C LYS A 33 -10.61 10.03 -20.33
N LEU A 34 -11.79 9.41 -20.24
CA LEU A 34 -12.33 8.86 -18.99
C LEU A 34 -11.43 7.75 -18.44
N ALA A 35 -10.95 6.85 -19.31
CA ALA A 35 -10.01 5.81 -18.92
C ALA A 35 -8.69 6.39 -18.39
N LEU A 36 -8.13 7.40 -19.02
CA LEU A 36 -6.92 8.09 -18.56
C LEU A 36 -7.13 8.82 -17.24
N GLN A 37 -8.28 9.48 -17.05
CA GLN A 37 -8.61 10.16 -15.79
C GLN A 37 -8.80 9.16 -14.66
N ASN A 38 -9.46 8.04 -14.91
CA ASN A 38 -9.66 7.00 -13.91
C ASN A 38 -8.34 6.32 -13.52
N ASN A 39 -7.46 6.05 -14.49
CA ASN A 39 -6.12 5.53 -14.22
C ASN A 39 -5.27 6.52 -13.42
N GLY A 40 -5.36 7.82 -13.71
CA GLY A 40 -4.69 8.87 -12.95
C GLY A 40 -5.15 8.92 -11.49
N LYS A 41 -6.47 8.91 -11.25
CA LYS A 41 -7.05 8.90 -9.90
C LYS A 41 -6.68 7.63 -9.13
N LEU A 42 -6.67 6.48 -9.79
CA LEU A 42 -6.25 5.23 -9.17
C LEU A 42 -4.78 5.28 -8.76
N PHE A 43 -3.92 5.79 -9.63
CA PHE A 43 -2.51 5.96 -9.32
C PHE A 43 -2.25 6.94 -8.17
N GLU A 44 -2.98 8.06 -8.12
CA GLU A 44 -2.90 9.00 -6.99
C GLU A 44 -3.30 8.34 -5.67
N LEU A 45 -4.35 7.51 -5.70
CA LEU A 45 -4.80 6.75 -4.54
C LEU A 45 -3.74 5.73 -4.10
N GLU A 46 -3.18 4.97 -5.02
CA GLU A 46 -2.10 4.01 -4.75
C GLU A 46 -0.85 4.70 -4.19
N LEU A 47 -0.50 5.88 -4.72
CA LEU A 47 0.63 6.66 -4.23
C LEU A 47 0.40 7.19 -2.81
N LYS A 48 -0.80 7.70 -2.53
CA LYS A 48 -1.19 8.13 -1.18
C LYS A 48 -1.11 6.98 -0.19
N THR A 49 -1.66 5.82 -0.55
CA THR A 49 -1.63 4.60 0.26
C THR A 49 -0.19 4.13 0.51
N LEU A 50 0.68 4.19 -0.50
CA LEU A 50 2.11 3.90 -0.33
C LEU A 50 2.81 4.86 0.63
N GLN A 51 2.46 6.15 0.59
CA GLN A 51 3.01 7.15 1.52
C GLN A 51 2.56 6.88 2.96
N GLU A 52 1.28 6.57 3.18
CA GLU A 52 0.74 6.20 4.49
C GLU A 52 1.45 4.96 5.07
N PHE A 53 1.61 3.91 4.26
CA PHE A 53 2.39 2.74 4.68
C PHE A 53 3.86 3.08 4.93
N GLY A 54 4.42 3.99 4.13
CA GLY A 54 5.78 4.50 4.33
C GLY A 54 5.99 5.10 5.73
N VAL A 55 5.04 5.89 6.21
CA VAL A 55 5.07 6.47 7.55
C VAL A 55 5.00 5.40 8.62
N ILE A 56 4.05 4.46 8.53
CA ILE A 56 3.89 3.35 9.48
C ILE A 56 5.15 2.49 9.51
N SER A 57 5.66 2.08 8.34
CA SER A 57 6.84 1.23 8.25
C SER A 57 8.11 1.93 8.77
N GLN A 58 8.26 3.22 8.53
CA GLN A 58 9.38 4.00 9.07
C GLN A 58 9.33 4.10 10.59
N ASP A 59 8.16 4.30 11.18
CA ASP A 59 8.03 4.33 12.64
C ASP A 59 8.38 2.97 13.26
N ILE A 60 7.89 1.87 12.66
CA ILE A 60 8.19 0.51 13.13
C ILE A 60 9.67 0.17 12.99
N LEU A 61 10.31 0.60 11.89
CA LEU A 61 11.71 0.28 11.61
C LEU A 61 12.72 1.19 12.33
N ARG A 62 12.24 2.24 13.01
CA ARG A 62 13.12 3.10 13.82
C ARG A 62 13.76 2.30 14.94
N SER A 63 15.07 2.39 15.04
CA SER A 63 15.87 1.84 16.14
C SER A 63 15.97 2.78 17.35
N ASP A 64 15.26 3.93 17.31
CA ASP A 64 15.38 4.97 18.31
C ASP A 64 14.01 5.23 18.98
N LEU A 65 13.91 4.87 20.25
CA LEU A 65 12.79 5.24 21.14
C LEU A 65 13.03 6.59 21.87
N GLY A 66 14.13 7.27 21.54
CA GLY A 66 14.46 8.59 22.09
C GLY A 66 14.87 8.60 23.56
N VAL A 67 14.54 7.58 24.34
CA VAL A 67 14.70 7.58 25.82
C VAL A 67 15.41 6.32 26.33
N ALA A 68 15.36 5.20 25.61
CA ALA A 68 15.83 3.91 26.13
C ALA A 68 17.16 3.49 25.52
N LYS A 69 18.26 4.10 26.00
CA LYS A 69 19.64 3.76 25.57
C LYS A 69 20.11 2.33 25.93
N HIS A 70 19.25 1.53 26.58
CA HIS A 70 19.60 0.21 27.09
C HIS A 70 18.90 -0.94 26.36
N LEU A 71 17.98 -0.65 25.42
CA LEU A 71 17.27 -1.68 24.66
C LEU A 71 18.03 -2.03 23.38
N SER A 72 18.03 -3.30 23.02
CA SER A 72 18.53 -3.75 21.72
C SER A 72 17.61 -3.27 20.58
N ASP A 73 18.12 -3.21 19.36
CA ASP A 73 17.32 -2.86 18.18
C ASP A 73 16.11 -3.76 17.99
N GLU A 74 16.21 -5.03 18.39
CA GLU A 74 15.15 -6.01 18.30
C GLU A 74 14.05 -5.78 19.34
N GLU A 75 14.44 -5.43 20.58
CA GLU A 75 13.47 -5.05 21.62
C GLU A 75 12.69 -3.80 21.21
N VAL A 76 13.39 -2.80 20.68
CA VAL A 76 12.75 -1.60 20.14
C VAL A 76 11.80 -1.94 19.01
N PHE A 77 12.21 -2.82 18.08
CA PHE A 77 11.35 -3.27 16.99
C PHE A 77 10.08 -3.97 17.50
N ILE A 78 10.20 -4.87 18.50
CA ILE A 78 9.04 -5.56 19.09
C ILE A 78 8.06 -4.56 19.69
N ILE A 79 8.56 -3.57 20.44
CA ILE A 79 7.73 -2.51 21.03
C ILE A 79 7.01 -1.72 19.95
N LYS A 80 7.73 -1.32 18.91
CA LYS A 80 7.17 -0.54 17.80
C LYS A 80 6.19 -1.34 16.95
N ALA A 81 6.45 -2.61 16.72
CA ALA A 81 5.53 -3.50 16.04
C ALA A 81 4.21 -3.64 16.81
N TYR A 82 4.30 -3.80 18.14
CA TYR A 82 3.13 -3.87 19.02
C TYR A 82 2.31 -2.57 19.00
N GLU A 83 2.95 -1.41 19.13
CA GLU A 83 2.28 -0.11 19.11
C GLU A 83 1.58 0.19 17.78
N ASN A 84 2.13 -0.32 16.68
CA ASN A 84 1.62 -0.06 15.34
C ASN A 84 0.78 -1.20 14.75
N GLU A 85 0.55 -2.31 15.45
CA GLU A 85 -0.25 -3.43 14.97
C GLU A 85 -1.66 -2.98 14.56
N GLU A 86 -2.36 -2.28 15.45
CA GLU A 86 -3.71 -1.79 15.19
C GLU A 86 -3.74 -0.76 14.05
N ASN A 87 -2.72 0.10 13.96
CA ASN A 87 -2.58 1.06 12.88
C ASN A 87 -2.35 0.36 11.54
N LEU A 88 -1.53 -0.70 11.52
CA LEU A 88 -1.27 -1.49 10.32
C LEU A 88 -2.50 -2.26 9.86
N GLU A 89 -3.27 -2.86 10.78
CA GLU A 89 -4.52 -3.53 10.46
C GLU A 89 -5.56 -2.56 9.90
N ARG A 90 -5.75 -1.42 10.55
CA ARG A 90 -6.66 -0.37 10.08
C ARG A 90 -6.26 0.15 8.70
N PHE A 91 -4.98 0.42 8.51
CA PHE A 91 -4.44 0.80 7.21
C PHE A 91 -4.75 -0.24 6.15
N PHE A 92 -4.47 -1.52 6.42
CA PHE A 92 -4.74 -2.61 5.50
C PHE A 92 -6.21 -2.71 5.12
N GLN A 93 -7.13 -2.70 6.10
CA GLN A 93 -8.56 -2.75 5.87
C GLN A 93 -9.06 -1.58 5.01
N GLN A 94 -8.56 -0.37 5.24
CA GLN A 94 -8.94 0.82 4.50
C GLN A 94 -8.36 0.87 3.08
N SER A 95 -7.22 0.24 2.86
CA SER A 95 -6.43 0.39 1.63
C SER A 95 -6.49 -0.81 0.68
N THR A 96 -7.15 -1.91 1.07
CA THR A 96 -7.22 -3.16 0.28
C THR A 96 -7.72 -2.92 -1.14
N HIS A 97 -8.65 -1.99 -1.34
CA HIS A 97 -9.21 -1.65 -2.65
C HIS A 97 -8.20 -0.99 -3.61
N ALA A 98 -7.10 -0.46 -3.10
CA ALA A 98 -6.02 0.13 -3.89
C ALA A 98 -4.84 -0.82 -4.13
N MET A 99 -4.91 -2.05 -3.61
CA MET A 99 -3.82 -3.03 -3.65
C MET A 99 -4.14 -4.15 -4.65
N ASN A 100 -3.09 -4.73 -5.24
CA ASN A 100 -3.22 -5.97 -6.00
C ASN A 100 -3.07 -7.20 -5.07
N ASP A 101 -3.44 -8.38 -5.56
CA ASP A 101 -3.41 -9.63 -4.78
C ASP A 101 -2.01 -9.94 -4.21
N THR A 102 -0.94 -9.60 -4.92
CA THR A 102 0.43 -9.80 -4.47
C THR A 102 0.71 -8.97 -3.22
N VAL A 103 0.27 -7.71 -3.21
CA VAL A 103 0.44 -6.79 -2.09
C VAL A 103 -0.47 -7.18 -0.94
N ILE A 104 -1.72 -7.56 -1.20
CA ILE A 104 -2.67 -8.05 -0.20
C ILE A 104 -2.08 -9.24 0.56
N ASN A 105 -1.67 -10.29 -0.16
CA ASN A 105 -1.06 -11.49 0.45
C ASN A 105 0.19 -11.18 1.29
N LEU A 106 0.94 -10.16 0.89
CA LEU A 106 2.15 -9.74 1.60
C LEU A 106 1.81 -9.03 2.90
N PHE A 107 0.77 -8.17 2.92
CA PHE A 107 0.29 -7.51 4.13
C PHE A 107 -0.36 -8.49 5.10
N GLU A 108 -1.16 -9.44 4.63
CA GLU A 108 -1.74 -10.50 5.47
C GLU A 108 -0.65 -11.29 6.20
N LYS A 109 0.41 -11.68 5.49
CA LYS A 109 1.56 -12.35 6.11
C LYS A 109 2.26 -11.48 7.13
N LEU A 110 2.44 -10.19 6.83
CA LEU A 110 3.09 -9.25 7.74
C LEU A 110 2.29 -9.07 9.03
N ILE A 111 0.98 -8.87 8.94
CA ILE A 111 0.09 -8.75 10.08
C ILE A 111 0.10 -10.03 10.92
N THR A 112 0.01 -11.20 10.29
CA THR A 112 0.11 -12.50 10.97
C THR A 112 1.44 -12.63 11.70
N SER A 113 2.56 -12.27 11.05
CA SER A 113 3.89 -12.32 11.68
C SER A 113 4.00 -11.39 12.89
N TYR A 114 3.34 -10.23 12.87
CA TYR A 114 3.33 -9.32 14.02
C TYR A 114 2.54 -9.89 15.19
N LYS A 115 1.38 -10.51 14.93
CA LYS A 115 0.59 -11.21 15.97
C LYS A 115 1.39 -12.35 16.59
N ASP A 116 2.04 -13.16 15.76
CA ASP A 116 2.91 -14.24 16.24
C ASP A 116 4.09 -13.72 17.07
N LEU A 117 4.68 -12.58 16.67
CA LEU A 117 5.75 -11.94 17.40
C LEU A 117 5.28 -11.46 18.77
N GLN A 118 4.11 -10.84 18.82
CA GLN A 118 3.47 -10.39 20.05
C GLN A 118 3.20 -11.55 21.00
N ASP A 119 2.58 -12.61 20.51
CA ASP A 119 2.30 -13.81 21.32
C ASP A 119 3.57 -14.47 21.87
N LYS A 120 4.63 -14.55 21.07
CA LYS A 120 5.92 -15.08 21.47
C LYS A 120 6.66 -14.21 22.46
N SER A 121 6.54 -12.87 22.38
CA SER A 121 7.22 -11.92 23.25
C SER A 121 6.48 -11.65 24.56
N LYS A 122 5.16 -11.80 24.58
CA LYS A 122 4.27 -11.53 25.73
C LYS A 122 4.70 -12.19 27.03
N PRO A 123 5.16 -13.48 27.07
CA PRO A 123 5.62 -14.12 28.30
C PRO A 123 6.84 -13.44 28.95
N TYR A 124 7.62 -12.70 28.17
CA TYR A 124 8.85 -12.02 28.58
C TYR A 124 8.66 -10.54 28.88
N GLN A 125 7.43 -10.06 28.84
CA GLN A 125 7.08 -8.69 29.16
C GLN A 125 7.38 -8.43 30.65
N SER A 126 8.22 -7.42 30.91
CA SER A 126 8.61 -7.08 32.28
C SER A 126 7.42 -6.59 33.09
N LYS A 127 7.28 -7.10 34.29
CA LYS A 127 6.31 -6.61 35.28
C LYS A 127 6.82 -5.38 36.04
N ASN A 128 8.08 -5.00 35.82
CA ASN A 128 8.73 -3.95 36.58
C ASN A 128 8.60 -2.61 35.85
N THR A 129 7.58 -1.84 36.22
CA THR A 129 7.26 -0.54 35.61
C THR A 129 8.31 0.54 35.88
N THR A 130 9.28 0.30 36.76
CA THR A 130 10.30 1.29 37.17
C THR A 130 11.28 1.62 36.00
N TYR A 131 11.49 0.70 35.10
CA TYR A 131 12.39 0.87 33.94
C TYR A 131 11.64 1.21 32.65
N CYS A 132 10.32 1.06 32.65
CA CYS A 132 9.49 1.32 31.49
C CYS A 132 8.92 2.75 31.61
N MET A 133 9.53 3.70 30.93
CA MET A 133 9.02 5.07 30.92
C MET A 133 7.68 5.15 30.16
N GLY A 134 6.58 5.18 30.90
CA GLY A 134 5.26 5.49 30.36
C GLY A 134 4.56 4.32 29.63
N LYS A 135 4.32 4.46 28.35
CA LYS A 135 3.54 3.53 27.51
C LYS A 135 4.30 2.27 27.07
N TYR A 136 5.61 2.19 27.27
CA TYR A 136 6.43 1.15 26.67
C TYR A 136 6.53 -0.06 27.58
N SER A 137 6.22 -1.23 27.05
CA SER A 137 6.51 -2.52 27.68
C SER A 137 7.99 -2.81 27.48
N CYS A 138 8.73 -3.02 28.56
CA CYS A 138 10.08 -3.57 28.48
C CYS A 138 10.02 -5.09 28.47
N TYR A 139 11.06 -5.72 28.00
CA TYR A 139 11.19 -7.17 27.95
C TYR A 139 12.36 -7.61 28.83
N ASP A 140 12.16 -8.66 29.63
CA ASP A 140 13.20 -9.24 30.47
C ASP A 140 13.69 -10.53 29.80
N ASN A 141 14.97 -10.57 29.42
CA ASN A 141 15.63 -11.78 28.92
C ASN A 141 14.91 -12.47 27.74
N LEU A 142 14.66 -11.73 26.66
CA LEU A 142 14.12 -12.31 25.45
C LEU A 142 14.98 -13.50 24.97
N PRO A 143 14.40 -14.67 24.73
CA PRO A 143 15.16 -15.82 24.26
C PRO A 143 15.62 -15.61 22.81
N PRO A 144 16.75 -16.23 22.40
CA PRO A 144 17.35 -16.07 21.07
C PRO A 144 16.38 -16.32 19.92
N ASN A 145 15.47 -17.29 20.05
CA ASN A 145 14.48 -17.61 19.04
C ASN A 145 13.44 -16.49 18.82
N VAL A 146 13.09 -15.72 19.87
CA VAL A 146 12.19 -14.55 19.74
C VAL A 146 12.95 -13.39 19.10
N ILE A 147 14.20 -13.19 19.46
CA ILE A 147 15.08 -12.17 18.86
C ILE A 147 15.26 -12.46 17.35
N GLU A 148 15.53 -13.69 16.96
CA GLU A 148 15.67 -14.09 15.57
C GLU A 148 14.36 -13.89 14.80
N PHE A 149 13.23 -14.28 15.39
CA PHE A 149 11.92 -14.05 14.79
C PHE A 149 11.62 -12.54 14.61
N ALA A 150 12.01 -11.70 15.56
CA ALA A 150 11.89 -10.25 15.45
C ALA A 150 12.73 -9.69 14.27
N LYS A 151 13.95 -10.21 14.06
CA LYS A 151 14.78 -9.88 12.90
C LYS A 151 14.10 -10.24 11.59
N ASP A 152 13.53 -11.43 11.52
CA ASP A 152 12.79 -11.86 10.33
C ASP A 152 11.57 -10.99 10.05
N CYS A 153 10.80 -10.63 11.07
CA CYS A 153 9.67 -9.70 10.93
C CYS A 153 10.13 -8.31 10.45
N ARG A 154 11.26 -7.83 10.97
CA ARG A 154 11.86 -6.56 10.54
C ARG A 154 12.24 -6.58 9.06
N GLU A 155 12.85 -7.66 8.60
CA GLU A 155 13.20 -7.83 7.18
C GLU A 155 11.95 -8.01 6.30
N GLN A 156 10.92 -8.69 6.79
CA GLN A 156 9.63 -8.77 6.10
C GLN A 156 9.00 -7.39 5.92
N THR A 157 9.04 -6.53 6.94
CA THR A 157 8.54 -5.15 6.85
C THR A 157 9.25 -4.35 5.77
N LYS A 158 10.59 -4.43 5.71
CA LYS A 158 11.39 -3.77 4.66
C LYS A 158 11.04 -4.29 3.27
N ARG A 159 10.88 -5.61 3.13
CA ARG A 159 10.50 -6.25 1.86
C ARG A 159 9.10 -5.84 1.44
N ALA A 160 8.15 -5.78 2.38
CA ALA A 160 6.78 -5.36 2.12
C ALA A 160 6.74 -3.94 1.53
N TYR A 161 7.43 -3.00 2.15
CA TYR A 161 7.52 -1.63 1.66
C TYR A 161 8.17 -1.55 0.26
N LYS A 162 9.30 -2.26 0.08
CA LYS A 162 10.01 -2.29 -1.21
C LYS A 162 9.14 -2.87 -2.32
N THR A 163 8.47 -3.99 -2.07
CA THR A 163 7.61 -4.67 -3.04
C THR A 163 6.40 -3.81 -3.39
N TYR A 164 5.73 -3.23 -2.40
CA TYR A 164 4.60 -2.34 -2.64
C TYR A 164 5.01 -1.13 -3.47
N LYS A 165 6.13 -0.49 -3.12
CA LYS A 165 6.71 0.61 -3.90
C LYS A 165 6.96 0.20 -5.35
N GLN A 166 7.55 -0.97 -5.59
CA GLN A 166 7.81 -1.47 -6.94
C GLN A 166 6.52 -1.69 -7.74
N GLU A 167 5.48 -2.27 -7.12
CA GLU A 167 4.20 -2.52 -7.78
C GLU A 167 3.48 -1.21 -8.16
N VAL A 168 3.48 -0.20 -7.28
CA VAL A 168 2.90 1.11 -7.58
C VAL A 168 3.63 1.78 -8.76
N PHE A 169 4.96 1.82 -8.74
CA PHE A 169 5.73 2.47 -9.81
C PHE A 169 5.79 1.68 -11.11
N LYS A 170 5.67 0.35 -11.08
CA LYS A 170 5.55 -0.48 -12.28
C LYS A 170 4.31 -0.14 -13.11
N LYS A 171 3.20 0.21 -12.43
CA LYS A 171 1.97 0.64 -13.10
C LYS A 171 2.10 2.04 -13.69
N ALA A 172 2.88 2.93 -13.09
CA ALA A 172 3.11 4.29 -13.58
C ALA A 172 3.94 4.36 -14.86
N GLY A 173 4.78 3.36 -15.12
CA GLY A 173 5.62 3.27 -16.33
C GLY A 173 4.93 2.62 -17.54
N ARG A 174 3.64 2.28 -17.42
CA ARG A 174 2.79 1.77 -18.52
C ARG A 174 1.81 2.83 -19.01
#